data_439e935e8ceb288f06474517cd02bc8d
#
_entry.id   439e935e8ceb288f06474517cd02bc8d
#
_cell.length_a   1.000
_cell.length_b   1.000
_cell.length_c   1.000
_cell.angle_alpha   90.00
_cell.angle_beta   90.00
_cell.angle_gamma   90.00
#
_symmetry.space_group_name_H-M   'P 1'
#
loop_
_entity.id
_entity.type
_entity.pdbx_description
1 polymer ?
#
loop_
_entity_poly.entity_id
_entity_poly.type
_entity_poly.pdbx_seq_one_letter_code
_entity_poly.pdbx_strand_id
1 'polypeptide(L)'
;MFNGQVSISTTAVFDVIDEVIAPLAAEVPERPSVMEFYDPELAVPPVLADEEPTPGLTLAEEVEQYTRFVSGMATIGLAPGGEVTPEAVGLYRALRGGFIRGVVTGVFPSRAEPWEVRFFGDEDYTTVLNKLGKRARLRSGFLSALPGWVFDGLPDHPPGTGETVRIETDAGGLIPVRARDAVEVIREGASRPRHGTVLVDLAVRNAILAEYPHGAFGLVDNDLGRYQFSAAMDADGRWTLTWGPASRSTAEQWIVKAVQNHA
;
A
#
# COMPACT_ATOMS: atom_id res chain seq x y z
N MET A 1 -15.09 -46.48 -28.11
CA MET A 1 -14.37 -46.02 -26.87
C MET A 1 -13.76 -44.69 -27.19
N PHE A 2 -14.37 -43.59 -26.80
CA PHE A 2 -13.82 -42.25 -26.93
C PHE A 2 -13.17 -41.92 -25.59
N ASN A 3 -11.84 -42.05 -25.50
CA ASN A 3 -11.06 -41.47 -24.42
C ASN A 3 -10.83 -39.99 -24.74
N GLY A 4 -11.82 -39.16 -24.52
CA GLY A 4 -11.63 -37.73 -24.43
C GLY A 4 -11.01 -37.40 -23.08
N GLN A 5 -9.69 -37.26 -23.03
CA GLN A 5 -9.04 -36.56 -21.94
C GLN A 5 -9.50 -35.11 -21.99
N VAL A 6 -10.47 -34.76 -21.15
CA VAL A 6 -10.80 -33.36 -20.87
C VAL A 6 -9.59 -32.82 -20.10
N SER A 7 -8.73 -32.09 -20.79
CA SER A 7 -7.69 -31.27 -20.13
C SER A 7 -8.41 -30.21 -19.32
N ILE A 8 -8.55 -30.44 -18.02
CA ILE A 8 -9.07 -29.43 -17.09
C ILE A 8 -7.91 -28.44 -16.92
N SER A 9 -7.97 -27.34 -17.68
CA SER A 9 -7.07 -26.21 -17.47
C SER A 9 -7.35 -25.63 -16.08
N THR A 10 -6.45 -25.89 -15.13
CA THR A 10 -6.47 -25.26 -13.81
C THR A 10 -5.86 -23.87 -13.94
N THR A 11 -6.59 -22.84 -13.51
CA THR A 11 -6.10 -21.45 -13.48
C THR A 11 -5.42 -21.20 -12.14
N ALA A 12 -4.18 -20.76 -12.14
CA ALA A 12 -3.51 -20.35 -10.92
C ALA A 12 -4.00 -18.96 -10.47
N VAL A 13 -4.05 -18.75 -9.17
CA VAL A 13 -4.47 -17.47 -8.60
C VAL A 13 -3.58 -16.31 -9.07
N PHE A 14 -2.28 -16.54 -9.24
CA PHE A 14 -1.33 -15.54 -9.69
C PHE A 14 -1.59 -15.08 -11.13
N ASP A 15 -2.07 -15.96 -12.01
CA ASP A 15 -2.43 -15.58 -13.38
C ASP A 15 -3.54 -14.52 -13.37
N VAL A 16 -4.54 -14.67 -12.49
CA VAL A 16 -5.64 -13.71 -12.36
C VAL A 16 -5.17 -12.39 -11.72
N ILE A 17 -4.31 -12.48 -10.68
CA ILE A 17 -3.73 -11.29 -10.04
C ILE A 17 -2.92 -10.50 -11.06
N ASP A 18 -2.05 -11.15 -11.82
CA ASP A 18 -1.19 -10.51 -12.80
C ASP A 18 -1.99 -9.87 -13.92
N GLU A 19 -3.05 -10.52 -14.43
CA GLU A 19 -3.94 -9.95 -15.44
C GLU A 19 -4.60 -8.63 -14.96
N VAL A 20 -4.93 -8.52 -13.67
CA VAL A 20 -5.52 -7.30 -13.11
C VAL A 20 -4.46 -6.21 -12.86
N ILE A 21 -3.27 -6.59 -12.39
CA ILE A 21 -2.22 -5.66 -11.94
C ILE A 21 -1.28 -5.26 -13.07
N ALA A 22 -1.01 -6.13 -14.06
CA ALA A 22 -0.05 -5.87 -15.13
C ALA A 22 -0.22 -4.50 -15.84
N PRO A 23 -1.43 -4.04 -16.17
CA PRO A 23 -1.58 -2.72 -16.78
C PRO A 23 -1.13 -1.57 -15.89
N LEU A 24 -1.31 -1.67 -14.56
CA LEU A 24 -0.79 -0.66 -13.62
C LEU A 24 0.73 -0.68 -13.58
N ALA A 25 1.34 -1.87 -13.53
CA ALA A 25 2.80 -2.01 -13.54
C ALA A 25 3.43 -1.46 -14.82
N ALA A 26 2.73 -1.54 -15.96
CA ALA A 26 3.17 -0.95 -17.22
C ALA A 26 3.11 0.59 -17.21
N GLU A 27 2.13 1.17 -16.52
CA GLU A 27 1.96 2.63 -16.40
C GLU A 27 2.88 3.27 -15.35
N VAL A 28 3.30 2.49 -14.34
CA VAL A 28 4.20 2.92 -13.25
C VAL A 28 5.35 1.90 -13.10
N PRO A 29 6.30 1.89 -14.05
CA PRO A 29 7.38 0.89 -14.07
C PRO A 29 8.32 0.99 -12.86
N GLU A 30 8.47 2.16 -12.26
CA GLU A 30 9.28 2.42 -11.06
C GLU A 30 8.39 2.59 -9.82
N ARG A 31 7.43 1.70 -9.64
CA ARG A 31 6.54 1.76 -8.48
C ARG A 31 7.35 1.55 -7.19
N PRO A 32 7.29 2.50 -6.22
CA PRO A 32 7.96 2.32 -4.96
C PRO A 32 7.39 1.10 -4.22
N SER A 33 8.26 0.24 -3.73
CA SER A 33 7.88 -0.89 -2.88
C SER A 33 7.82 -0.47 -1.42
N VAL A 34 6.96 -1.11 -0.63
CA VAL A 34 6.95 -0.96 0.83
C VAL A 34 8.34 -1.29 1.41
N MET A 35 9.07 -2.21 0.78
CA MET A 35 10.42 -2.62 1.21
C MET A 35 11.51 -1.58 0.92
N GLU A 36 11.31 -0.69 -0.06
CA GLU A 36 12.27 0.38 -0.38
C GLU A 36 12.34 1.49 0.67
N PHE A 37 11.39 1.52 1.62
CA PHE A 37 11.49 2.40 2.79
C PHE A 37 12.55 1.98 3.80
N TYR A 38 13.14 0.84 3.61
CA TYR A 38 14.29 0.36 4.36
C TYR A 38 15.59 0.87 3.71
N ASP A 39 15.68 2.16 3.43
CA ASP A 39 16.95 2.74 3.04
C ASP A 39 17.77 3.02 4.32
N PRO A 40 18.81 2.22 4.58
CA PRO A 40 19.71 2.49 5.69
C PRO A 40 20.47 3.81 5.52
N GLU A 41 20.48 4.41 4.29
CA GLU A 41 21.09 5.71 4.03
C GLU A 41 20.19 6.89 4.44
N LEU A 42 18.88 6.67 4.65
CA LEU A 42 18.01 7.58 5.40
C LEU A 42 18.23 7.41 6.91
N ALA A 43 19.37 6.90 7.32
CA ALA A 43 19.75 6.79 8.70
C ALA A 43 19.71 8.19 9.34
N VAL A 44 18.72 8.40 10.18
CA VAL A 44 18.64 9.56 11.04
C VAL A 44 19.85 9.51 11.96
N PRO A 45 20.49 10.65 12.18
CA PRO A 45 21.66 10.73 13.03
C PRO A 45 21.44 10.06 14.38
N PRO A 46 22.42 9.31 14.90
CA PRO A 46 22.34 8.57 16.16
C PRO A 46 21.97 9.43 17.38
N VAL A 47 22.14 10.73 17.30
CA VAL A 47 21.78 11.73 18.34
C VAL A 47 20.29 11.73 18.72
N LEU A 48 19.41 11.21 17.86
CA LEU A 48 17.97 11.08 18.15
C LEU A 48 17.56 9.67 18.56
N ALA A 49 18.47 8.73 18.52
CA ALA A 49 18.28 7.37 18.99
C ALA A 49 19.26 7.14 20.14
N ASP A 50 18.85 6.50 21.21
CA ASP A 50 19.74 5.90 22.23
C ASP A 50 20.51 4.70 21.63
N GLU A 51 20.99 4.82 20.38
CA GLU A 51 21.58 3.76 19.59
C GLU A 51 23.06 4.02 19.32
N GLU A 52 23.82 2.95 19.15
CA GLU A 52 25.23 3.01 18.81
C GLU A 52 25.48 3.76 17.48
N PRO A 53 26.59 4.50 17.38
CA PRO A 53 26.95 5.26 16.17
C PRO A 53 26.91 4.39 14.92
N THR A 54 26.44 4.94 13.80
CA THR A 54 26.44 4.23 12.51
C THR A 54 27.87 3.87 12.13
N PRO A 55 28.21 2.59 11.98
CA PRO A 55 29.58 2.20 11.66
C PRO A 55 30.06 2.84 10.36
N GLY A 56 31.15 3.57 10.38
CA GLY A 56 31.84 4.11 9.21
C GLY A 56 31.74 5.62 9.01
N LEU A 57 30.93 6.35 9.78
CA LEU A 57 30.91 7.81 9.72
C LEU A 57 31.91 8.42 10.69
N THR A 58 32.55 9.49 10.27
CA THR A 58 33.35 10.34 11.18
C THR A 58 32.43 11.25 11.98
N LEU A 59 32.86 11.69 13.16
CA LEU A 59 32.12 12.66 14.01
C LEU A 59 31.72 13.92 13.20
N ALA A 60 32.57 14.38 12.28
CA ALA A 60 32.30 15.56 11.47
C ALA A 60 31.14 15.30 10.47
N GLU A 61 31.08 14.12 9.85
CA GLU A 61 30.01 13.72 8.96
C GLU A 61 28.69 13.53 9.71
N GLU A 62 28.73 12.97 10.91
CA GLU A 62 27.54 12.85 11.78
C GLU A 62 26.97 14.24 12.16
N VAL A 63 27.83 15.18 12.55
CA VAL A 63 27.41 16.56 12.88
C VAL A 63 26.85 17.26 11.65
N GLU A 64 27.42 17.07 10.46
CA GLU A 64 26.91 17.65 9.23
C GLU A 64 25.54 17.06 8.86
N GLN A 65 25.36 15.74 8.95
CA GLN A 65 24.06 15.09 8.72
C GLN A 65 23.00 15.60 9.70
N TYR A 66 23.33 15.66 10.98
CA TYR A 66 22.43 16.20 12.00
C TYR A 66 22.02 17.65 11.70
N THR A 67 22.99 18.49 11.34
CA THR A 67 22.74 19.90 11.01
C THR A 67 21.82 20.03 9.79
N ARG A 68 22.04 19.23 8.75
CA ARG A 68 21.16 19.19 7.56
C ARG A 68 19.75 18.72 7.92
N PHE A 69 19.65 17.67 8.74
CA PHE A 69 18.37 17.16 9.21
C PHE A 69 17.59 18.21 9.99
N VAL A 70 18.20 18.81 11.03
CA VAL A 70 17.57 19.85 11.86
C VAL A 70 17.16 21.06 11.02
N SER A 71 18.00 21.47 10.06
CA SER A 71 17.68 22.58 9.14
C SER A 71 16.48 22.25 8.24
N GLY A 72 16.42 21.01 7.72
CA GLY A 72 15.26 20.52 6.96
C GLY A 72 13.98 20.49 7.79
N MET A 73 14.08 20.00 9.03
CA MET A 73 12.97 19.95 9.98
C MET A 73 12.51 21.35 10.41
N ALA A 74 13.43 22.29 10.57
CA ALA A 74 13.09 23.69 10.86
C ALA A 74 12.29 24.34 9.73
N THR A 75 12.64 24.03 8.47
CA THR A 75 11.94 24.54 7.28
C THR A 75 10.48 24.13 7.22
N ILE A 76 10.13 22.96 7.76
CA ILE A 76 8.76 22.42 7.82
C ILE A 76 8.09 22.60 9.19
N GLY A 77 8.74 23.34 10.11
CA GLY A 77 8.17 23.67 11.41
C GLY A 77 8.30 22.57 12.48
N LEU A 78 9.06 21.50 12.20
CA LEU A 78 9.26 20.38 13.13
C LEU A 78 10.50 20.55 14.04
N ALA A 79 11.33 21.57 13.81
CA ALA A 79 12.46 21.94 14.65
C ALA A 79 12.58 23.48 14.76
N PRO A 80 11.58 24.18 15.33
CA PRO A 80 11.61 25.63 15.47
C PRO A 80 12.78 26.04 16.38
N GLY A 81 13.61 26.98 15.90
CA GLY A 81 14.79 27.41 16.65
C GLY A 81 15.93 26.39 16.75
N GLY A 82 15.87 25.29 15.99
CA GLY A 82 16.87 24.22 16.01
C GLY A 82 16.58 23.11 17.04
N GLU A 83 15.48 23.21 17.78
CA GLU A 83 15.02 22.17 18.71
C GLU A 83 13.98 21.29 18.04
N VAL A 84 14.23 19.97 18.06
CA VAL A 84 13.32 18.96 17.46
C VAL A 84 12.08 18.83 18.34
N THR A 85 10.89 18.99 17.74
CA THR A 85 9.63 18.87 18.48
C THR A 85 9.29 17.42 18.82
N PRO A 86 8.43 17.15 19.83
CA PRO A 86 7.93 15.82 20.13
C PRO A 86 7.24 15.15 18.92
N GLU A 87 6.56 15.94 18.08
CA GLU A 87 5.92 15.47 16.86
C GLU A 87 6.96 14.97 15.84
N ALA A 88 8.10 15.66 15.71
CA ALA A 88 9.20 15.23 14.86
C ALA A 88 9.84 13.93 15.36
N VAL A 89 9.97 13.77 16.68
CA VAL A 89 10.44 12.52 17.29
C VAL A 89 9.42 11.39 17.03
N GLY A 90 8.12 11.68 17.19
CA GLY A 90 7.04 10.73 16.88
C GLY A 90 7.06 10.29 15.41
N LEU A 91 7.18 11.24 14.49
CA LEU A 91 7.33 10.98 13.07
C LEU A 91 8.53 10.07 12.78
N TYR A 92 9.67 10.38 13.38
CA TYR A 92 10.88 9.60 13.21
C TYR A 92 10.73 8.15 13.72
N ARG A 93 10.14 7.97 14.90
CA ARG A 93 9.85 6.63 15.44
C ARG A 93 8.92 5.84 14.54
N ALA A 94 7.87 6.47 14.02
CA ALA A 94 6.94 5.83 13.07
C ALA A 94 7.64 5.42 11.77
N LEU A 95 8.52 6.26 11.23
CA LEU A 95 9.30 5.96 10.02
C LEU A 95 10.25 4.79 10.22
N ARG A 96 10.89 4.70 11.39
CA ARG A 96 11.92 3.69 11.66
C ARG A 96 11.39 2.40 12.28
N GLY A 97 10.45 2.50 13.18
CA GLY A 97 9.98 1.40 14.03
C GLY A 97 8.48 1.10 13.94
N GLY A 98 7.72 1.87 13.15
CA GLY A 98 6.28 1.67 13.03
C GLY A 98 5.91 0.29 12.51
N PHE A 99 4.88 -0.32 13.10
CA PHE A 99 4.42 -1.64 12.68
C PHE A 99 3.54 -1.60 11.42
N ILE A 100 3.09 -0.41 10.99
CA ILE A 100 2.32 -0.19 9.76
C ILE A 100 3.18 0.60 8.79
N ARG A 101 3.28 0.11 7.56
CA ARG A 101 3.89 0.84 6.44
C ARG A 101 3.08 0.57 5.19
N GLY A 102 2.90 1.59 4.37
CA GLY A 102 2.22 1.39 3.11
C GLY A 102 2.49 2.47 2.09
N VAL A 103 2.23 2.09 0.85
CA VAL A 103 2.25 2.95 -0.31
C VAL A 103 0.95 2.81 -1.05
N VAL A 104 0.37 3.93 -1.43
CA VAL A 104 -0.71 3.97 -2.42
C VAL A 104 -0.16 4.60 -3.69
N THR A 105 -0.31 3.91 -4.79
CA THR A 105 0.03 4.43 -6.12
C THR A 105 -1.23 4.44 -6.97
N GLY A 106 -1.56 5.60 -7.55
CA GLY A 106 -2.72 5.76 -8.42
C GLY A 106 -2.35 6.43 -9.74
N VAL A 107 -2.91 5.93 -10.83
CA VAL A 107 -2.79 6.50 -12.17
C VAL A 107 -4.18 6.91 -12.64
N PHE A 108 -4.30 8.17 -13.06
CA PHE A 108 -5.55 8.75 -13.55
C PHE A 108 -5.27 9.55 -14.81
N PRO A 109 -5.99 9.33 -15.93
CA PRO A 109 -5.79 10.09 -17.16
C PRO A 109 -5.95 11.61 -16.99
N SER A 110 -6.67 12.03 -15.95
CA SER A 110 -6.83 13.44 -15.57
C SER A 110 -5.60 14.06 -14.90
N ARG A 111 -4.57 13.26 -14.57
CA ARG A 111 -3.35 13.71 -13.89
C ARG A 111 -2.13 13.42 -14.75
N ALA A 112 -1.24 14.40 -14.87
CA ALA A 112 0.01 14.25 -15.61
C ALA A 112 1.04 13.36 -14.90
N GLU A 113 0.94 13.23 -13.57
CA GLU A 113 1.84 12.45 -12.75
C GLU A 113 1.05 11.43 -11.92
N PRO A 114 1.63 10.25 -11.61
CA PRO A 114 1.04 9.30 -10.69
C PRO A 114 0.76 9.94 -9.33
N TRP A 115 -0.34 9.55 -8.72
CA TRP A 115 -0.64 9.90 -7.35
C TRP A 115 0.06 8.92 -6.42
N GLU A 116 0.85 9.45 -5.51
CA GLU A 116 1.61 8.65 -4.54
C GLU A 116 1.33 9.13 -3.13
N VAL A 117 1.00 8.20 -2.25
CA VAL A 117 0.84 8.42 -0.81
C VAL A 117 1.64 7.38 -0.07
N ARG A 118 2.49 7.82 0.83
CA ARG A 118 3.23 6.97 1.76
C ARG A 118 2.68 7.16 3.14
N PHE A 119 2.53 6.08 3.88
CA PHE A 119 2.04 6.15 5.25
C PHE A 119 2.76 5.18 6.16
N PHE A 120 2.86 5.61 7.41
CA PHE A 120 3.56 4.90 8.47
C PHE A 120 2.71 5.02 9.74
N GLY A 121 2.79 4.05 10.63
CA GLY A 121 2.07 4.11 11.87
C GLY A 121 2.60 3.14 12.92
N ASP A 122 2.31 3.46 14.16
CA ASP A 122 2.42 2.58 15.31
C ASP A 122 1.02 2.31 15.89
N GLU A 123 0.92 1.86 17.13
CA GLU A 123 -0.35 1.50 17.77
C GLU A 123 -1.29 2.72 17.93
N ASP A 124 -0.75 3.91 18.14
CA ASP A 124 -1.50 5.11 18.47
C ASP A 124 -1.47 6.17 17.37
N TYR A 125 -0.32 6.31 16.68
CA TYR A 125 -0.04 7.41 15.79
C TYR A 125 0.24 6.97 14.36
N THR A 126 -0.10 7.83 13.44
CA THR A 126 0.19 7.65 12.02
C THR A 126 0.73 8.91 11.40
N THR A 127 1.50 8.71 10.34
CA THR A 127 2.00 9.78 9.47
C THR A 127 1.73 9.43 8.04
N VAL A 128 1.20 10.40 7.29
CA VAL A 128 0.88 10.26 5.86
C VAL A 128 1.62 11.34 5.08
N LEU A 129 2.42 10.91 4.13
CA LEU A 129 3.13 11.74 3.16
C LEU A 129 2.43 11.65 1.81
N ASN A 130 1.78 12.71 1.40
CA ASN A 130 1.10 12.79 0.10
C ASN A 130 1.98 13.60 -0.86
N LYS A 131 2.43 12.99 -1.95
CA LYS A 131 3.25 13.63 -2.98
C LYS A 131 2.35 14.27 -4.03
N LEU A 132 2.52 15.56 -4.24
CA LEU A 132 1.79 16.39 -5.19
C LEU A 132 2.81 17.06 -6.14
N GLY A 133 3.22 16.35 -7.16
CA GLY A 133 4.29 16.79 -8.06
C GLY A 133 5.60 17.03 -7.30
N LYS A 134 6.13 18.26 -7.34
CA LYS A 134 7.37 18.64 -6.62
C LYS A 134 7.14 18.98 -5.14
N ARG A 135 5.90 18.93 -4.67
CA ARG A 135 5.55 19.24 -3.27
C ARG A 135 5.12 17.97 -2.55
N ALA A 136 5.42 17.91 -1.27
CA ALA A 136 4.92 16.88 -0.39
C ALA A 136 4.13 17.51 0.75
N ARG A 137 3.01 16.90 1.11
CA ARG A 137 2.20 17.27 2.27
C ARG A 137 2.32 16.18 3.32
N LEU A 138 2.83 16.55 4.47
CA LEU A 138 2.92 15.67 5.64
C LEU A 138 1.75 15.94 6.58
N ARG A 139 1.14 14.88 7.08
CA ARG A 139 0.16 14.91 8.17
C ARG A 139 0.54 13.86 9.21
N SER A 140 0.48 14.20 10.47
CA SER A 140 0.66 13.27 11.58
C SER A 140 -0.46 13.42 12.59
N GLY A 141 -0.88 12.32 13.21
CA GLY A 141 -1.94 12.30 14.21
C GLY A 141 -2.32 10.87 14.61
N PHE A 142 -3.51 10.71 15.19
CA PHE A 142 -3.98 9.42 15.66
C PHE A 142 -4.18 8.41 14.52
N LEU A 143 -3.89 7.14 14.79
CA LEU A 143 -4.04 6.05 13.84
C LEU A 143 -5.44 5.96 13.21
N SER A 144 -6.47 6.33 13.95
CA SER A 144 -7.86 6.37 13.46
C SER A 144 -8.08 7.32 12.27
N ALA A 145 -7.21 8.32 12.07
CA ALA A 145 -7.29 9.24 10.94
C ALA A 145 -6.62 8.68 9.66
N LEU A 146 -5.82 7.63 9.78
CA LEU A 146 -5.03 7.05 8.68
C LEU A 146 -5.88 6.77 7.43
N PRO A 147 -7.00 6.01 7.49
CA PRO A 147 -7.72 5.62 6.29
C PRO A 147 -8.23 6.82 5.48
N GLY A 148 -8.78 7.82 6.17
CA GLY A 148 -9.28 9.04 5.53
C GLY A 148 -8.16 9.88 4.90
N TRP A 149 -6.99 9.96 5.53
CA TRP A 149 -5.87 10.73 5.00
C TRP A 149 -5.19 10.05 3.81
N VAL A 150 -5.12 8.72 3.83
CA VAL A 150 -4.54 7.94 2.72
C VAL A 150 -5.31 8.15 1.44
N PHE A 151 -6.65 8.19 1.50
CA PHE A 151 -7.50 8.34 0.33
C PHE A 151 -8.02 9.77 0.09
N ASP A 152 -7.48 10.78 0.78
CA ASP A 152 -7.90 12.18 0.63
C ASP A 152 -7.73 12.73 -0.81
N GLY A 153 -6.75 12.22 -1.54
CA GLY A 153 -6.50 12.58 -2.94
C GLY A 153 -7.18 11.68 -3.98
N LEU A 154 -7.97 10.68 -3.56
CA LEU A 154 -8.66 9.79 -4.50
C LEU A 154 -9.74 10.56 -5.25
N PRO A 155 -9.73 10.60 -6.60
CA PRO A 155 -10.80 11.24 -7.36
C PRO A 155 -12.17 10.62 -7.08
N ASP A 156 -13.21 11.44 -7.13
CA ASP A 156 -14.57 10.95 -7.05
C ASP A 156 -14.91 10.11 -8.28
N HIS A 157 -15.46 8.94 -8.04
CA HIS A 157 -15.95 8.04 -9.08
C HIS A 157 -17.10 7.20 -8.48
N PRO A 158 -18.21 7.02 -9.21
CA PRO A 158 -19.34 6.26 -8.68
C PRO A 158 -18.94 4.80 -8.47
N PRO A 159 -19.51 4.11 -7.48
CA PRO A 159 -19.36 2.67 -7.35
C PRO A 159 -19.78 1.95 -8.62
N GLY A 160 -19.11 0.87 -8.96
CA GLY A 160 -19.46 0.01 -10.06
C GLY A 160 -20.83 -0.65 -9.89
N THR A 161 -21.28 -1.30 -10.92
CA THR A 161 -22.54 -2.07 -10.93
C THR A 161 -22.27 -3.56 -10.73
N GLY A 162 -23.30 -4.32 -10.36
CA GLY A 162 -23.23 -5.77 -10.18
C GLY A 162 -22.96 -6.19 -8.73
N GLU A 163 -22.75 -7.48 -8.56
CA GLU A 163 -22.51 -8.10 -7.26
C GLU A 163 -21.01 -8.30 -7.01
N THR A 164 -20.64 -8.39 -5.73
CA THR A 164 -19.28 -8.76 -5.35
C THR A 164 -19.08 -10.26 -5.56
N VAL A 165 -18.07 -10.63 -6.33
CA VAL A 165 -17.64 -12.02 -6.48
C VAL A 165 -16.45 -12.31 -5.56
N ARG A 166 -16.43 -13.54 -5.02
CA ARG A 166 -15.37 -14.02 -4.15
C ARG A 166 -14.94 -15.41 -4.61
N ILE A 167 -13.64 -15.60 -4.77
CA ILE A 167 -13.03 -16.85 -5.17
C ILE A 167 -12.09 -17.30 -4.06
N GLU A 168 -12.29 -18.53 -3.58
CA GLU A 168 -11.38 -19.18 -2.64
C GLU A 168 -10.62 -20.28 -3.39
N THR A 169 -9.29 -20.30 -3.23
CA THR A 169 -8.43 -21.33 -3.81
C THR A 169 -8.29 -22.54 -2.89
N ASP A 170 -7.69 -23.59 -3.40
CA ASP A 170 -7.09 -24.60 -2.54
C ASP A 170 -5.76 -24.13 -1.90
N ALA A 171 -5.16 -24.97 -1.06
CA ALA A 171 -3.86 -24.68 -0.42
C ALA A 171 -2.69 -24.60 -1.42
N GLY A 172 -2.86 -25.03 -2.63
CA GLY A 172 -1.90 -24.90 -3.74
C GLY A 172 -2.10 -23.64 -4.58
N GLY A 173 -3.04 -22.77 -4.22
CA GLY A 173 -3.35 -21.57 -4.98
C GLY A 173 -4.13 -21.83 -6.28
N LEU A 174 -4.73 -23.02 -6.45
CA LEU A 174 -5.51 -23.34 -7.63
C LEU A 174 -6.97 -22.94 -7.46
N ILE A 175 -7.50 -22.28 -8.45
CA ILE A 175 -8.91 -21.86 -8.51
C ILE A 175 -9.78 -23.05 -8.87
N PRO A 176 -10.81 -23.41 -8.06
CA PRO A 176 -11.69 -24.51 -8.36
C PRO A 176 -12.51 -24.26 -9.62
N VAL A 177 -12.75 -25.31 -10.41
CA VAL A 177 -13.49 -25.24 -11.69
C VAL A 177 -14.87 -24.58 -11.53
N ARG A 178 -15.53 -24.78 -10.39
CA ARG A 178 -16.83 -24.16 -10.06
C ARG A 178 -16.77 -22.62 -9.97
N ALA A 179 -15.59 -22.02 -9.81
CA ALA A 179 -15.40 -20.59 -9.73
C ALA A 179 -15.05 -19.95 -11.09
N ARG A 180 -15.13 -20.71 -12.19
CA ARG A 180 -14.79 -20.25 -13.54
C ARG A 180 -15.58 -19.00 -13.94
N ASP A 181 -16.88 -18.98 -13.70
CA ASP A 181 -17.73 -17.83 -14.05
C ASP A 181 -17.32 -16.58 -13.25
N ALA A 182 -16.93 -16.75 -11.99
CA ALA A 182 -16.41 -15.65 -11.17
C ALA A 182 -15.06 -15.12 -11.71
N VAL A 183 -14.18 -15.99 -12.22
CA VAL A 183 -12.92 -15.58 -12.87
C VAL A 183 -13.22 -14.76 -14.13
N GLU A 184 -14.17 -15.19 -14.96
CA GLU A 184 -14.55 -14.45 -16.17
C GLU A 184 -15.13 -13.07 -15.83
N VAL A 185 -15.92 -12.94 -14.76
CA VAL A 185 -16.42 -11.63 -14.28
C VAL A 185 -15.25 -10.70 -13.91
N ILE A 186 -14.21 -11.21 -13.21
CA ILE A 186 -13.02 -10.44 -12.88
C ILE A 186 -12.28 -10.00 -14.14
N ARG A 187 -12.04 -10.92 -15.07
CA ARG A 187 -11.36 -10.66 -16.34
C ARG A 187 -12.08 -9.64 -17.20
N GLU A 188 -13.39 -9.80 -17.35
CA GLU A 188 -14.20 -8.85 -18.08
C GLU A 188 -14.12 -7.45 -17.47
N GLY A 189 -14.30 -7.35 -16.14
CA GLY A 189 -14.20 -6.07 -15.43
C GLY A 189 -12.83 -5.43 -15.55
N ALA A 190 -11.75 -6.22 -15.43
CA ALA A 190 -10.37 -5.75 -15.51
C ALA A 190 -9.93 -5.37 -16.93
N SER A 191 -10.51 -5.98 -17.97
CA SER A 191 -10.18 -5.71 -19.38
C SER A 191 -10.85 -4.45 -19.96
N ARG A 192 -11.81 -3.86 -19.27
CA ARG A 192 -12.53 -2.66 -19.72
C ARG A 192 -11.60 -1.44 -19.79
N PRO A 193 -11.92 -0.44 -20.64
CA PRO A 193 -11.18 0.81 -20.69
C PRO A 193 -11.07 1.45 -19.30
N ARG A 194 -9.86 1.76 -18.87
CA ARG A 194 -9.58 2.26 -17.51
C ARG A 194 -9.61 3.77 -17.48
N HIS A 195 -10.32 4.33 -16.50
CA HIS A 195 -10.37 5.75 -16.18
C HIS A 195 -9.48 6.07 -14.98
N GLY A 196 -9.00 5.08 -14.28
CA GLY A 196 -8.07 5.19 -13.17
C GLY A 196 -7.78 3.82 -12.56
N THR A 197 -6.62 3.71 -11.98
CA THR A 197 -6.22 2.52 -11.22
C THR A 197 -5.46 2.94 -9.99
N VAL A 198 -5.75 2.31 -8.86
CA VAL A 198 -5.04 2.53 -7.59
C VAL A 198 -4.59 1.18 -7.08
N LEU A 199 -3.37 1.12 -6.59
CA LEU A 199 -2.82 -0.03 -5.91
C LEU A 199 -2.36 0.38 -4.51
N VAL A 200 -2.62 -0.45 -3.53
CA VAL A 200 -2.19 -0.28 -2.15
C VAL A 200 -1.27 -1.43 -1.79
N ASP A 201 -0.02 -1.10 -1.50
CA ASP A 201 0.92 -2.01 -0.87
C ASP A 201 0.95 -1.70 0.62
N LEU A 202 0.71 -2.70 1.45
CA LEU A 202 0.66 -2.57 2.90
C LEU A 202 1.44 -3.69 3.56
N ALA A 203 2.32 -3.34 4.47
CA ALA A 203 2.96 -4.27 5.39
C ALA A 203 2.60 -3.90 6.82
N VAL A 204 2.29 -4.91 7.61
CA VAL A 204 2.03 -4.77 9.06
C VAL A 204 3.02 -5.69 9.77
N ARG A 205 3.80 -5.12 10.68
CA ARG A 205 4.80 -5.86 11.46
C ARG A 205 4.12 -6.40 12.72
N ASN A 206 4.26 -7.70 12.96
CA ASN A 206 3.83 -8.29 14.21
C ASN A 206 4.88 -8.10 15.33
N ALA A 207 4.52 -8.47 16.56
CA ALA A 207 5.40 -8.37 17.73
C ALA A 207 6.71 -9.20 17.62
N ILE A 208 6.86 -10.05 16.60
CA ILE A 208 8.03 -10.91 16.34
C ILE A 208 8.95 -10.28 15.28
N LEU A 209 8.72 -9.02 14.90
CA LEU A 209 9.49 -8.28 13.89
C LEU A 209 9.42 -8.89 12.47
N ALA A 210 8.47 -9.76 12.17
CA ALA A 210 8.24 -10.25 10.82
C ALA A 210 7.30 -9.29 10.07
N GLU A 211 7.69 -8.86 8.88
CA GLU A 211 6.81 -8.12 7.97
C GLU A 211 6.02 -9.14 7.13
N TYR A 212 4.71 -9.09 7.23
CA TYR A 212 3.84 -9.92 6.39
C TYR A 212 3.19 -9.04 5.33
N PRO A 213 3.36 -9.34 4.05
CA PRO A 213 2.55 -8.71 3.02
C PRO A 213 1.09 -9.08 3.29
N HIS A 214 0.26 -8.07 3.50
CA HIS A 214 -1.16 -8.27 3.80
C HIS A 214 -1.97 -8.75 2.59
N GLY A 215 -1.33 -8.91 1.45
CA GLY A 215 -1.94 -9.20 0.16
C GLY A 215 -2.05 -7.95 -0.71
N ALA A 216 -2.67 -8.11 -1.87
CA ALA A 216 -2.89 -7.02 -2.81
C ALA A 216 -4.28 -6.41 -2.62
N PHE A 217 -4.36 -5.09 -2.66
CA PHE A 217 -5.62 -4.36 -2.76
C PHE A 217 -5.49 -3.28 -3.83
N GLY A 218 -6.49 -3.16 -4.67
CA GLY A 218 -6.55 -2.15 -5.70
C GLY A 218 -7.96 -1.65 -5.98
N LEU A 219 -8.02 -0.49 -6.62
CA LEU A 219 -9.23 0.07 -7.19
C LEU A 219 -9.04 0.22 -8.69
N VAL A 220 -10.07 -0.14 -9.44
CA VAL A 220 -10.13 0.03 -10.90
C VAL A 220 -11.35 0.86 -11.22
N ASP A 221 -11.12 2.03 -11.82
CA ASP A 221 -12.18 2.89 -12.34
C ASP A 221 -12.35 2.59 -13.84
N ASN A 222 -13.55 2.24 -14.26
CA ASN A 222 -13.88 2.00 -15.66
C ASN A 222 -15.22 2.65 -16.02
N ASP A 223 -15.74 2.40 -17.22
CA ASP A 223 -16.99 2.95 -17.72
C ASP A 223 -18.26 2.49 -16.96
N LEU A 224 -18.17 1.42 -16.15
CA LEU A 224 -19.25 0.94 -15.28
C LEU A 224 -19.15 1.47 -13.83
N GLY A 225 -18.08 2.17 -13.49
CA GLY A 225 -17.83 2.71 -12.16
C GLY A 225 -16.54 2.18 -11.52
N ARG A 226 -16.41 2.37 -10.22
CA ARG A 226 -15.26 1.93 -9.43
C ARG A 226 -15.46 0.53 -8.87
N TYR A 227 -14.45 -0.31 -9.03
CA TYR A 227 -14.38 -1.66 -8.48
C TYR A 227 -13.18 -1.81 -7.56
N GLN A 228 -13.33 -2.64 -6.53
CA GLN A 228 -12.20 -3.14 -5.76
C GLN A 228 -11.72 -4.46 -6.31
N PHE A 229 -10.44 -4.67 -6.24
CA PHE A 229 -9.78 -5.96 -6.33
C PHE A 229 -8.99 -6.20 -5.05
N SER A 230 -9.11 -7.36 -4.44
CA SER A 230 -8.24 -7.75 -3.35
C SER A 230 -7.87 -9.22 -3.42
N ALA A 231 -6.64 -9.52 -3.02
CA ALA A 231 -6.12 -10.86 -2.88
C ALA A 231 -5.49 -10.97 -1.50
N ALA A 232 -5.93 -11.93 -0.70
CA ALA A 232 -5.41 -12.18 0.63
C ALA A 232 -5.16 -13.68 0.81
N MET A 233 -4.07 -14.03 1.47
CA MET A 233 -3.71 -15.41 1.80
C MET A 233 -3.98 -15.67 3.30
N ASP A 234 -4.63 -16.76 3.62
CA ASP A 234 -4.83 -17.20 5.00
C ASP A 234 -3.60 -17.99 5.54
N ALA A 235 -3.67 -18.37 6.81
CA ALA A 235 -2.61 -19.12 7.47
C ALA A 235 -2.40 -20.53 6.88
N ASP A 236 -3.41 -21.07 6.20
CA ASP A 236 -3.36 -22.39 5.53
C ASP A 236 -2.83 -22.30 4.09
N GLY A 237 -2.42 -21.11 3.63
CA GLY A 237 -1.92 -20.86 2.27
C GLY A 237 -3.00 -20.77 1.20
N ARG A 238 -4.28 -20.64 1.59
CA ARG A 238 -5.38 -20.46 0.65
C ARG A 238 -5.55 -18.99 0.33
N TRP A 239 -5.76 -18.69 -0.94
CA TRP A 239 -6.03 -17.33 -1.38
C TRP A 239 -7.53 -17.07 -1.47
N THR A 240 -7.91 -15.86 -1.10
CA THR A 240 -9.22 -15.29 -1.35
C THR A 240 -9.05 -14.11 -2.29
N LEU A 241 -9.62 -14.20 -3.48
CA LEU A 241 -9.77 -13.08 -4.42
C LEU A 241 -11.16 -12.46 -4.24
N THR A 242 -11.23 -11.14 -4.24
CA THR A 242 -12.50 -10.41 -4.21
C THR A 242 -12.51 -9.36 -5.30
N TRP A 243 -13.59 -9.31 -6.06
CA TRP A 243 -13.89 -8.29 -7.05
C TRP A 243 -15.31 -7.80 -6.87
N GLY A 244 -15.53 -6.50 -6.83
CA GLY A 244 -16.89 -5.97 -6.72
C GLY A 244 -16.94 -4.45 -6.68
N PRO A 245 -18.14 -3.87 -6.72
CA PRO A 245 -18.35 -2.43 -6.61
C PRO A 245 -17.64 -1.86 -5.39
N ALA A 246 -17.01 -0.70 -5.55
CA ALA A 246 -16.25 -0.06 -4.49
C ALA A 246 -16.50 1.45 -4.43
N SER A 247 -16.36 1.98 -3.24
CA SER A 247 -16.32 3.40 -2.96
C SER A 247 -15.02 3.76 -2.24
N ARG A 248 -14.79 5.05 -2.00
CA ARG A 248 -13.72 5.50 -1.11
C ARG A 248 -13.83 4.82 0.27
N SER A 249 -15.03 4.75 0.83
CA SER A 249 -15.29 4.09 2.12
C SER A 249 -14.91 2.61 2.12
N THR A 250 -15.07 1.90 0.98
CA THR A 250 -14.63 0.51 0.83
C THR A 250 -13.12 0.38 1.00
N ALA A 251 -12.34 1.28 0.38
CA ALA A 251 -10.90 1.30 0.49
C ALA A 251 -10.43 1.67 1.91
N GLU A 252 -11.07 2.65 2.53
CA GLU A 252 -10.80 3.04 3.91
C GLU A 252 -11.04 1.87 4.88
N GLN A 253 -12.16 1.16 4.72
CA GLN A 253 -12.49 -0.01 5.54
C GLN A 253 -11.51 -1.17 5.34
N TRP A 254 -10.95 -1.33 4.13
CA TRP A 254 -9.93 -2.34 3.88
C TRP A 254 -8.67 -2.06 4.71
N ILE A 255 -8.17 -0.82 4.74
CA ILE A 255 -7.03 -0.45 5.59
C ILE A 255 -7.34 -0.70 7.08
N VAL A 256 -8.54 -0.28 7.55
CA VAL A 256 -8.93 -0.51 8.95
C VAL A 256 -8.86 -1.98 9.31
N LYS A 257 -9.44 -2.85 8.48
CA LYS A 257 -9.43 -4.31 8.71
C LYS A 257 -8.02 -4.89 8.67
N ALA A 258 -7.22 -4.44 7.70
CA ALA A 258 -5.85 -4.90 7.55
C ALA A 258 -5.01 -4.58 8.79
N VAL A 259 -5.14 -3.37 9.33
CA VAL A 259 -4.44 -2.96 10.55
C VAL A 259 -4.97 -3.72 11.78
N GLN A 260 -6.30 -3.84 11.95
CA GLN A 260 -6.90 -4.51 13.11
C GLN A 260 -6.61 -6.01 13.19
N ASN A 261 -6.48 -6.68 12.06
CA ASN A 261 -6.22 -8.12 12.03
C ASN A 261 -4.77 -8.48 12.42
N HIS A 262 -3.89 -7.50 12.54
CA HIS A 262 -2.46 -7.69 12.82
C HIS A 262 -1.94 -6.83 14.00
N ALA A 263 -2.80 -5.99 14.60
CA ALA A 263 -2.56 -5.32 15.87
C ALA A 263 -2.99 -6.24 17.04
#